data_3b2393e98153bec528410ecdb4ef363c
#
_entry.id   3b2393e98153bec528410ecdb4ef363c
#
_cell.length_a   1.000
_cell.length_b   1.000
_cell.length_c   1.000
_cell.angle_alpha   90.00
_cell.angle_beta   90.00
_cell.angle_gamma   90.00
#
_symmetry.space_group_name_H-M   'P 1'
#
loop_
_entity.id
_entity.type
_entity.pdbx_description
1 polymer ?
#
loop_
_entity_poly.entity_id
_entity_poly.type
_entity_poly.pdbx_seq_one_letter_code
_entity_poly.pdbx_strand_id
1 'polypeptide(L)'
;MIIRLEEPKDYREVENLTREAFWNVYRPGCTEHYVLNQYRTNPDFIPELDFVMERQRVGDGTSGIIDGRIIGHVMFSKAEIALDSPHSQGGDGGGSFPSWTFGPISIHPDYKRKGYGLKLLNYALIKAKEMGIGLLQMEGNIGFYKHAGFDLASKLNIHYHDMPKDEDVPFFLAQELIPGYWSNREGTYCPPKGYFVADENPEAFEAYEATFPQKEKLRLPGQLGYEE
;
A
#
# COMPACT_ATOMS: atom_id res chain seq x y z
N MET A 1 -11.59 -18.79 2.30
CA MET A 1 -10.64 -17.71 2.62
C MET A 1 -11.18 -16.92 3.78
N ILE A 2 -10.40 -16.73 4.82
CA ILE A 2 -10.69 -15.85 5.97
C ILE A 2 -9.80 -14.62 5.85
N ILE A 3 -10.35 -13.45 6.17
CA ILE A 3 -9.58 -12.21 6.32
C ILE A 3 -9.70 -11.81 7.79
N ARG A 4 -8.56 -11.61 8.43
CA ARG A 4 -8.44 -11.19 9.83
C ARG A 4 -7.30 -10.20 10.01
N LEU A 5 -7.21 -9.57 11.17
CA LEU A 5 -6.05 -8.76 11.53
C LEU A 5 -4.77 -9.62 11.57
N GLU A 6 -3.65 -9.01 11.21
CA GLU A 6 -2.32 -9.58 11.42
C GLU A 6 -2.04 -9.70 12.92
N GLU A 7 -1.35 -10.75 13.31
CA GLU A 7 -0.88 -10.97 14.69
C GLU A 7 0.64 -11.14 14.71
N PRO A 8 1.34 -10.89 15.83
CA PRO A 8 2.80 -11.00 15.89
C PRO A 8 3.36 -12.34 15.42
N LYS A 9 2.62 -13.43 15.57
CA LYS A 9 2.99 -14.78 15.07
C LYS A 9 3.05 -14.86 13.54
N ASP A 10 2.37 -13.96 12.84
CA ASP A 10 2.24 -13.94 11.37
C ASP A 10 3.38 -13.15 10.71
N TYR A 11 4.04 -12.27 11.46
CA TYR A 11 4.96 -11.26 10.92
C TYR A 11 5.97 -11.84 9.92
N ARG A 12 6.65 -12.92 10.30
CA ARG A 12 7.67 -13.50 9.44
C ARG A 12 7.08 -14.16 8.18
N GLU A 13 5.91 -14.76 8.29
CA GLU A 13 5.21 -15.35 7.14
C GLU A 13 4.76 -14.25 6.17
N VAL A 14 4.23 -13.14 6.69
CA VAL A 14 3.80 -11.99 5.90
C VAL A 14 4.98 -11.27 5.23
N GLU A 15 6.12 -11.13 5.91
CA GLU A 15 7.35 -10.61 5.31
C GLU A 15 7.83 -11.49 4.16
N ASN A 16 7.84 -12.81 4.34
CA ASN A 16 8.16 -13.76 3.27
C ASN A 16 7.17 -13.65 2.10
N LEU A 17 5.87 -13.58 2.39
CA LEU A 17 4.81 -13.41 1.39
C LEU A 17 5.04 -12.14 0.57
N THR A 18 5.29 -11.02 1.25
CA THR A 18 5.51 -9.72 0.60
C THR A 18 6.77 -9.77 -0.25
N ARG A 19 7.86 -10.33 0.27
CA ARG A 19 9.09 -10.52 -0.48
C ARG A 19 8.88 -11.36 -1.74
N GLU A 20 8.16 -12.48 -1.65
CA GLU A 20 7.83 -13.33 -2.80
C GLU A 20 6.93 -12.59 -3.82
N ALA A 21 6.00 -11.78 -3.35
CA ALA A 21 5.06 -11.07 -4.21
C ALA A 21 5.72 -9.95 -5.03
N PHE A 22 6.74 -9.29 -4.46
CA PHE A 22 7.39 -8.11 -5.03
C PHE A 22 8.79 -8.38 -5.62
N TRP A 23 9.37 -9.56 -5.40
CA TRP A 23 10.72 -9.87 -5.86
C TRP A 23 10.90 -9.67 -7.37
N ASN A 24 11.84 -8.79 -7.75
CA ASN A 24 12.13 -8.41 -9.13
C ASN A 24 10.93 -7.79 -9.90
N VAL A 25 9.94 -7.23 -9.21
CA VAL A 25 8.78 -6.61 -9.87
C VAL A 25 9.11 -5.17 -10.27
N TYR A 26 9.43 -4.31 -9.33
CA TYR A 26 9.67 -2.89 -9.59
C TYR A 26 11.14 -2.52 -9.65
N ARG A 27 12.01 -3.33 -9.07
CA ARG A 27 13.47 -3.18 -9.04
C ARG A 27 14.13 -4.55 -8.89
N PRO A 28 15.45 -4.69 -9.12
CA PRO A 28 16.18 -5.90 -8.76
C PRO A 28 16.06 -6.19 -7.25
N GLY A 29 15.52 -7.35 -6.89
CA GLY A 29 15.11 -7.62 -5.51
C GLY A 29 13.78 -6.92 -5.16
N CYS A 30 13.61 -6.52 -3.90
CA CYS A 30 12.49 -5.71 -3.42
C CYS A 30 12.82 -5.13 -2.04
N THR A 31 12.11 -4.08 -1.63
CA THR A 31 12.25 -3.43 -0.31
C THR A 31 10.97 -3.49 0.52
N GLU A 32 9.85 -3.86 -0.07
CA GLU A 32 8.51 -3.77 0.48
C GLU A 32 8.34 -4.59 1.77
N HIS A 33 8.99 -5.73 1.90
CA HIS A 33 8.97 -6.56 3.11
C HIS A 33 9.74 -5.92 4.28
N TYR A 34 10.77 -5.10 3.98
CA TYR A 34 11.46 -4.31 5.01
C TYR A 34 10.63 -3.10 5.42
N VAL A 35 10.04 -2.41 4.47
CA VAL A 35 9.08 -1.32 4.75
C VAL A 35 7.99 -1.83 5.70
N LEU A 36 7.35 -2.95 5.38
CA LEU A 36 6.35 -3.57 6.22
C LEU A 36 6.87 -3.89 7.63
N ASN A 37 8.06 -4.48 7.76
CA ASN A 37 8.68 -4.78 9.05
C ASN A 37 8.84 -3.52 9.90
N GLN A 38 9.37 -2.43 9.30
CA GLN A 38 9.61 -1.17 9.99
C GLN A 38 8.30 -0.42 10.33
N TYR A 39 7.28 -0.53 9.49
CA TYR A 39 6.01 0.15 9.70
C TYR A 39 5.28 -0.31 10.95
N ARG A 40 5.41 -1.55 11.40
CA ARG A 40 4.74 -2.06 12.61
C ARG A 40 5.11 -1.30 13.88
N THR A 41 6.22 -0.55 13.88
CA THR A 41 6.63 0.32 14.99
C THR A 41 6.53 1.81 14.66
N ASN A 42 6.05 2.15 13.46
CA ASN A 42 5.89 3.53 13.02
C ASN A 42 4.60 4.13 13.63
N PRO A 43 4.60 5.40 14.11
CA PRO A 43 3.42 6.06 14.67
C PRO A 43 2.28 6.29 13.65
N ASP A 44 2.58 6.22 12.36
CA ASP A 44 1.59 6.36 11.29
C ASP A 44 0.93 5.03 10.91
N PHE A 45 1.42 3.91 11.43
CA PHE A 45 0.82 2.60 11.22
C PHE A 45 -0.58 2.50 11.81
N ILE A 46 -1.48 1.79 11.13
CA ILE A 46 -2.86 1.58 11.56
C ILE A 46 -3.11 0.08 11.76
N PRO A 47 -2.82 -0.46 12.95
CA PRO A 47 -2.93 -1.90 13.21
C PRO A 47 -4.36 -2.44 13.03
N GLU A 48 -5.38 -1.60 13.17
CA GLU A 48 -6.78 -1.97 12.93
C GLU A 48 -7.12 -2.17 11.44
N LEU A 49 -6.19 -1.80 10.54
CA LEU A 49 -6.30 -1.97 9.08
C LEU A 49 -5.13 -2.78 8.50
N ASP A 50 -4.50 -3.58 9.34
CA ASP A 50 -3.45 -4.51 8.94
C ASP A 50 -4.04 -5.93 8.83
N PHE A 51 -4.32 -6.36 7.59
CA PHE A 51 -5.08 -7.58 7.35
C PHE A 51 -4.28 -8.65 6.63
N VAL A 52 -4.44 -9.88 7.09
CA VAL A 52 -4.00 -11.10 6.39
C VAL A 52 -5.20 -11.85 5.80
N MET A 53 -4.96 -12.49 4.67
CA MET A 53 -5.90 -13.42 4.06
C MET A 53 -5.36 -14.84 4.17
N GLU A 54 -6.09 -15.69 4.91
CA GLU A 54 -5.74 -17.10 5.10
C GLU A 54 -6.49 -18.01 4.15
N ARG A 55 -5.82 -19.08 3.74
CA ARG A 55 -6.42 -20.15 2.97
C ARG A 55 -7.26 -21.06 3.87
N GLN A 56 -8.47 -21.37 3.43
CA GLN A 56 -9.26 -22.49 3.95
C GLN A 56 -9.08 -23.71 3.05
N ARG A 57 -8.74 -24.86 3.60
CA ARG A 57 -8.97 -26.15 2.95
C ARG A 57 -10.41 -26.57 3.17
N VAL A 58 -11.13 -26.85 2.10
CA VAL A 58 -12.41 -27.55 2.17
C VAL A 58 -12.05 -29.02 2.27
N GLY A 59 -12.21 -29.62 3.45
CA GLY A 59 -12.09 -31.06 3.62
C GLY A 59 -13.32 -31.77 3.03
N ASP A 60 -13.18 -33.01 2.66
CA ASP A 60 -14.22 -33.87 2.08
C ASP A 60 -15.39 -34.04 3.07
N GLY A 61 -16.29 -33.06 3.12
CA GLY A 61 -17.63 -33.22 3.67
C GLY A 61 -17.92 -32.71 5.08
N THR A 62 -17.00 -32.16 5.85
CA THR A 62 -17.30 -31.53 7.14
C THR A 62 -16.33 -30.40 7.45
N SER A 63 -16.85 -29.21 7.74
CA SER A 63 -16.16 -28.00 8.23
C SER A 63 -14.80 -27.70 7.56
N GLY A 64 -14.73 -26.60 6.81
CA GLY A 64 -13.48 -26.19 6.18
C GLY A 64 -12.32 -26.12 7.19
N ILE A 65 -11.29 -26.92 6.97
CA ILE A 65 -10.06 -26.85 7.76
C ILE A 65 -9.29 -25.63 7.30
N ILE A 66 -9.00 -24.72 8.20
CA ILE A 66 -8.04 -23.62 7.97
C ILE A 66 -6.65 -24.27 7.99
N ASP A 67 -5.92 -24.25 6.88
CA ASP A 67 -4.54 -24.74 6.88
C ASP A 67 -3.54 -23.71 7.39
N GLY A 68 -4.06 -22.52 7.77
CA GLY A 68 -3.31 -21.45 8.39
C GLY A 68 -2.33 -20.72 7.46
N ARG A 69 -2.23 -21.13 6.18
CA ARG A 69 -1.31 -20.47 5.24
C ARG A 69 -1.83 -19.09 4.86
N ILE A 70 -1.03 -18.06 5.09
CA ILE A 70 -1.29 -16.70 4.65
C ILE A 70 -0.98 -16.59 3.16
N ILE A 71 -1.95 -16.11 2.39
CA ILE A 71 -1.86 -15.97 0.93
C ILE A 71 -2.02 -14.52 0.47
N GLY A 72 -2.36 -13.62 1.36
CA GLY A 72 -2.48 -12.19 1.07
C GLY A 72 -2.32 -11.35 2.32
N HIS A 73 -1.87 -10.13 2.11
CA HIS A 73 -1.68 -9.13 3.15
C HIS A 73 -1.90 -7.72 2.60
N VAL A 74 -2.38 -6.81 3.44
CA VAL A 74 -2.46 -5.37 3.18
C VAL A 74 -2.34 -4.61 4.48
N MET A 75 -1.53 -3.56 4.51
CA MET A 75 -1.43 -2.60 5.62
C MET A 75 -1.82 -1.19 5.19
N PHE A 76 -2.27 -0.39 6.15
CA PHE A 76 -2.61 1.02 5.97
C PHE A 76 -1.76 1.90 6.88
N SER A 77 -1.55 3.13 6.44
CA SER A 77 -0.88 4.16 7.22
C SER A 77 -1.55 5.53 7.07
N LYS A 78 -1.34 6.39 8.07
CA LYS A 78 -1.69 7.80 7.99
C LYS A 78 -0.82 8.47 6.94
N ALA A 79 -1.39 9.47 6.29
CA ALA A 79 -0.73 10.34 5.33
C ALA A 79 -1.33 11.74 5.43
N GLU A 80 -0.74 12.68 4.74
CA GLU A 80 -1.19 14.06 4.69
C GLU A 80 -1.12 14.60 3.27
N ILE A 81 -2.01 15.55 2.98
CA ILE A 81 -1.95 16.37 1.77
C ILE A 81 -1.66 17.80 2.20
N ALA A 82 -0.57 18.37 1.71
CA ALA A 82 -0.29 19.78 1.86
C ALA A 82 -1.28 20.58 1.02
N LEU A 83 -2.11 21.42 1.66
CA LEU A 83 -3.11 22.21 0.96
C LEU A 83 -2.46 23.36 0.20
N ASP A 84 -2.83 23.52 -1.06
CA ASP A 84 -2.51 24.68 -1.86
C ASP A 84 -3.46 25.81 -1.45
N SER A 85 -2.97 26.79 -0.73
CA SER A 85 -3.80 27.93 -0.29
C SER A 85 -4.13 28.89 -1.43
N PRO A 86 -5.41 29.01 -1.85
CA PRO A 86 -5.80 30.11 -2.72
C PRO A 86 -6.00 31.44 -1.99
N HIS A 87 -6.03 31.46 -0.64
CA HIS A 87 -6.44 32.64 0.14
C HIS A 87 -5.73 32.80 1.51
N SER A 88 -4.41 32.70 1.58
CA SER A 88 -3.71 33.27 2.72
C SER A 88 -3.27 34.73 2.39
N GLN A 89 -4.15 35.67 2.59
CA GLN A 89 -3.68 37.05 2.85
C GLN A 89 -2.94 37.02 4.20
N GLY A 90 -1.60 36.89 4.11
CA GLY A 90 -0.70 37.14 5.23
C GLY A 90 -0.48 35.92 6.16
N GLY A 91 0.60 35.25 5.98
CA GLY A 91 1.14 34.26 6.94
C GLY A 91 1.54 32.93 6.33
N ASP A 92 2.77 32.53 6.54
CA ASP A 92 3.33 31.21 6.28
C ASP A 92 2.42 30.09 6.82
N GLY A 93 1.75 29.35 5.97
CA GLY A 93 0.95 28.25 6.45
C GLY A 93 0.04 27.63 5.40
N GLY A 94 0.59 26.87 4.49
CA GLY A 94 -0.18 25.81 3.85
C GLY A 94 -0.60 24.83 4.94
N GLY A 95 -1.91 24.73 5.23
CA GLY A 95 -2.42 23.73 6.17
C GLY A 95 -2.19 22.32 5.61
N SER A 96 -2.12 21.29 6.46
CA SER A 96 -2.21 19.91 6.03
C SER A 96 -3.64 19.40 6.19
N PHE A 97 -4.03 18.48 5.31
CA PHE A 97 -5.29 17.78 5.38
C PHE A 97 -5.03 16.31 5.66
N PRO A 98 -5.67 15.71 6.69
CA PRO A 98 -5.46 14.31 7.02
C PRO A 98 -5.97 13.42 5.89
N SER A 99 -5.13 12.51 5.49
CA SER A 99 -5.42 11.51 4.48
C SER A 99 -4.78 10.18 4.87
N TRP A 100 -4.94 9.16 4.06
CA TRP A 100 -4.40 7.84 4.33
C TRP A 100 -3.88 7.21 3.06
N THR A 101 -2.94 6.30 3.23
CA THR A 101 -2.43 5.46 2.15
C THR A 101 -2.42 4.00 2.59
N PHE A 102 -2.23 3.10 1.65
CA PHE A 102 -2.03 1.69 1.94
C PHE A 102 -0.96 1.09 1.03
N GLY A 103 -0.29 0.11 1.54
CA GLY A 103 0.76 -0.64 0.85
C GLY A 103 1.87 -1.01 1.83
N PRO A 104 2.59 -2.11 1.51
CA PRO A 104 2.34 -2.99 0.39
C PRO A 104 1.03 -3.78 0.49
N ILE A 105 0.41 -4.08 -0.66
CA ILE A 105 -0.62 -5.10 -0.77
C ILE A 105 -0.03 -6.31 -1.51
N SER A 106 -0.04 -7.46 -0.88
CA SER A 106 0.63 -8.67 -1.34
C SER A 106 -0.35 -9.81 -1.57
N ILE A 107 -0.19 -10.53 -2.67
CA ILE A 107 -0.83 -11.83 -2.90
C ILE A 107 0.25 -12.81 -3.31
N HIS A 108 0.29 -13.97 -2.66
CA HIS A 108 1.23 -15.03 -2.96
C HIS A 108 1.21 -15.37 -4.47
N PRO A 109 2.37 -15.54 -5.13
CA PRO A 109 2.45 -15.75 -6.57
C PRO A 109 1.49 -16.82 -7.12
N ASP A 110 1.35 -17.97 -6.45
CA ASP A 110 0.46 -19.06 -6.85
C ASP A 110 -1.03 -18.71 -6.82
N TYR A 111 -1.39 -17.59 -6.17
CA TYR A 111 -2.77 -17.13 -5.98
C TYR A 111 -3.08 -15.83 -6.73
N LYS A 112 -2.09 -15.25 -7.43
CA LYS A 112 -2.30 -14.07 -8.28
C LYS A 112 -3.33 -14.34 -9.39
N ARG A 113 -3.99 -13.28 -9.86
CA ARG A 113 -4.97 -13.30 -10.97
C ARG A 113 -6.22 -14.18 -10.74
N LYS A 114 -6.55 -14.47 -9.47
CA LYS A 114 -7.74 -15.25 -9.06
C LYS A 114 -8.75 -14.41 -8.29
N GLY A 115 -8.64 -13.07 -8.33
CA GLY A 115 -9.54 -12.14 -7.65
C GLY A 115 -9.26 -11.92 -6.15
N TYR A 116 -8.30 -12.61 -5.56
CA TYR A 116 -8.03 -12.51 -4.12
C TYR A 116 -7.53 -11.12 -3.70
N GLY A 117 -6.69 -10.47 -4.51
CA GLY A 117 -6.24 -9.11 -4.24
C GLY A 117 -7.38 -8.11 -4.15
N LEU A 118 -8.31 -8.16 -5.10
CA LEU A 118 -9.49 -7.29 -5.09
C LEU A 118 -10.41 -7.60 -3.91
N LYS A 119 -10.57 -8.88 -3.56
CA LYS A 119 -11.37 -9.28 -2.39
C LYS A 119 -10.76 -8.75 -1.09
N LEU A 120 -9.44 -8.87 -0.91
CA LEU A 120 -8.73 -8.37 0.26
C LEU A 120 -8.83 -6.84 0.34
N LEU A 121 -8.55 -6.15 -0.76
CA LEU A 121 -8.61 -4.70 -0.83
C LEU A 121 -10.04 -4.18 -0.51
N ASN A 122 -11.06 -4.72 -1.16
CA ASN A 122 -12.44 -4.29 -0.90
C ASN A 122 -12.86 -4.51 0.57
N TYR A 123 -12.44 -5.61 1.19
CA TYR A 123 -12.68 -5.83 2.62
C TYR A 123 -12.02 -4.74 3.47
N ALA A 124 -10.75 -4.44 3.19
CA ALA A 124 -10.00 -3.42 3.93
C ALA A 124 -10.59 -2.00 3.72
N LEU A 125 -11.01 -1.66 2.49
CA LEU A 125 -11.67 -0.39 2.19
C LEU A 125 -12.99 -0.20 2.95
N ILE A 126 -13.78 -1.27 3.09
CA ILE A 126 -15.01 -1.24 3.91
C ILE A 126 -14.64 -0.94 5.37
N LYS A 127 -13.63 -1.61 5.93
CA LYS A 127 -13.17 -1.38 7.29
C LYS A 127 -12.59 0.03 7.49
N ALA A 128 -11.81 0.51 6.54
CA ALA A 128 -11.30 1.88 6.55
C ALA A 128 -12.44 2.91 6.59
N LYS A 129 -13.46 2.72 5.76
CA LYS A 129 -14.67 3.58 5.76
C LYS A 129 -15.43 3.52 7.08
N GLU A 130 -15.59 2.33 7.67
CA GLU A 130 -16.23 2.15 9.00
C GLU A 130 -15.48 2.90 10.10
N MET A 131 -14.17 3.06 9.98
CA MET A 131 -13.31 3.85 10.88
C MET A 131 -13.34 5.36 10.60
N GLY A 132 -14.08 5.82 9.58
CA GLY A 132 -14.17 7.24 9.21
C GLY A 132 -13.06 7.73 8.30
N ILE A 133 -12.27 6.84 7.72
CA ILE A 133 -11.30 7.20 6.69
C ILE A 133 -12.04 7.66 5.45
N GLY A 134 -11.87 8.92 5.08
CA GLY A 134 -12.64 9.55 4.00
C GLY A 134 -11.92 9.62 2.67
N LEU A 135 -10.58 9.61 2.68
CA LEU A 135 -9.76 9.80 1.48
C LEU A 135 -8.51 8.91 1.53
N LEU A 136 -8.27 8.20 0.46
CA LEU A 136 -7.07 7.39 0.26
C LEU A 136 -6.32 7.82 -1.00
N GLN A 137 -5.00 7.87 -0.89
CA GLN A 137 -4.08 7.97 -2.04
C GLN A 137 -3.14 6.77 -2.03
N MET A 138 -2.66 6.38 -3.22
CA MET A 138 -1.69 5.31 -3.34
C MET A 138 -1.00 5.33 -4.70
N GLU A 139 0.13 4.64 -4.77
CA GLU A 139 0.85 4.43 -6.01
C GLU A 139 0.57 3.02 -6.54
N GLY A 140 0.15 2.93 -7.80
CA GLY A 140 -0.11 1.63 -8.37
C GLY A 140 -0.70 1.66 -9.78
N ASN A 141 -0.99 0.47 -10.29
CA ASN A 141 -1.51 0.30 -11.64
C ASN A 141 -3.03 0.50 -11.68
N ILE A 142 -3.48 1.56 -12.34
CA ILE A 142 -4.92 1.86 -12.54
C ILE A 142 -5.70 0.67 -13.14
N GLY A 143 -5.06 -0.17 -13.95
CA GLY A 143 -5.69 -1.36 -14.51
C GLY A 143 -6.24 -2.32 -13.48
N PHE A 144 -5.64 -2.37 -12.29
CA PHE A 144 -6.13 -3.16 -11.15
C PHE A 144 -7.01 -2.31 -10.23
N TYR A 145 -6.55 -1.15 -9.78
CA TYR A 145 -7.18 -0.38 -8.71
C TYR A 145 -8.50 0.28 -9.10
N LYS A 146 -8.74 0.55 -10.38
CA LYS A 146 -10.07 1.02 -10.86
C LYS A 146 -11.22 0.07 -10.51
N HIS A 147 -10.96 -1.24 -10.37
CA HIS A 147 -11.96 -2.22 -9.96
C HIS A 147 -12.33 -2.13 -8.47
N ALA A 148 -11.53 -1.41 -7.68
CA ALA A 148 -11.82 -1.07 -6.29
C ALA A 148 -12.32 0.37 -6.12
N GLY A 149 -12.51 1.11 -7.21
CA GLY A 149 -13.05 2.47 -7.21
C GLY A 149 -12.01 3.59 -7.22
N PHE A 150 -10.73 3.28 -7.37
CA PHE A 150 -9.68 4.31 -7.51
C PHE A 150 -9.66 4.87 -8.94
N ASP A 151 -9.30 6.14 -9.03
CA ASP A 151 -9.03 6.85 -10.29
C ASP A 151 -7.77 7.71 -10.14
N LEU A 152 -7.33 8.36 -11.23
CA LEU A 152 -6.21 9.30 -11.17
C LEU A 152 -6.47 10.38 -10.11
N ALA A 153 -5.49 10.63 -9.26
CA ALA A 153 -5.61 11.60 -8.17
C ALA A 153 -5.81 13.04 -8.68
N SER A 154 -5.33 13.35 -9.90
CA SER A 154 -5.57 14.62 -10.60
C SER A 154 -7.05 14.95 -10.75
N LYS A 155 -7.96 13.97 -10.87
CA LYS A 155 -9.41 14.17 -10.93
C LYS A 155 -10.00 14.74 -9.64
N LEU A 156 -9.28 14.64 -8.55
CA LEU A 156 -9.61 15.23 -7.25
C LEU A 156 -8.76 16.49 -6.95
N ASN A 157 -8.01 17.00 -7.92
CA ASN A 157 -7.03 18.08 -7.73
C ASN A 157 -5.99 17.74 -6.65
N ILE A 158 -5.55 16.50 -6.61
CA ILE A 158 -4.46 16.04 -5.74
C ILE A 158 -3.25 15.78 -6.63
N HIS A 159 -2.17 16.51 -6.37
CA HIS A 159 -0.92 16.45 -7.12
C HIS A 159 0.09 15.55 -6.40
N TYR A 160 0.97 14.93 -7.16
CA TYR A 160 2.09 14.18 -6.59
C TYR A 160 3.28 15.11 -6.39
N HIS A 161 4.00 14.98 -5.27
CA HIS A 161 5.17 15.82 -5.00
C HIS A 161 6.21 15.70 -6.11
N ASP A 162 6.96 16.78 -6.34
CA ASP A 162 8.03 16.88 -7.33
C ASP A 162 7.61 16.59 -8.79
N MET A 163 6.29 16.54 -9.07
CA MET A 163 5.75 16.41 -10.42
C MET A 163 5.00 17.68 -10.82
N PRO A 164 4.95 18.01 -12.14
CA PRO A 164 4.16 19.14 -12.63
C PRO A 164 2.68 18.98 -12.27
N LYS A 165 2.06 20.05 -11.78
CA LYS A 165 0.65 20.02 -11.34
C LYS A 165 -0.36 19.87 -12.48
N ASP A 166 0.02 20.25 -13.68
CA ASP A 166 -0.79 20.20 -14.91
C ASP A 166 -0.64 18.89 -15.67
N GLU A 167 0.14 17.94 -15.14
CA GLU A 167 0.33 16.62 -15.73
C GLU A 167 -0.36 15.53 -14.90
N ASP A 168 -1.00 14.58 -15.62
CA ASP A 168 -1.48 13.36 -15.01
C ASP A 168 -0.31 12.46 -14.65
N VAL A 169 -0.29 11.98 -13.40
CA VAL A 169 0.67 10.99 -12.92
C VAL A 169 0.02 9.61 -12.95
N PRO A 170 0.31 8.76 -13.97
CA PRO A 170 -0.48 7.56 -14.26
C PRO A 170 -0.47 6.50 -13.15
N PHE A 171 0.53 6.54 -12.28
CA PHE A 171 0.65 5.61 -11.15
C PHE A 171 0.07 6.19 -9.85
N PHE A 172 -0.30 7.47 -9.80
CA PHE A 172 -0.81 8.11 -8.59
C PHE A 172 -2.33 8.16 -8.61
N LEU A 173 -2.93 7.44 -7.68
CA LEU A 173 -4.36 7.18 -7.62
C LEU A 173 -4.96 7.64 -6.30
N ALA A 174 -6.23 8.06 -6.35
CA ALA A 174 -6.97 8.45 -5.16
C ALA A 174 -8.42 7.92 -5.21
N GLN A 175 -9.02 7.83 -4.02
CA GLN A 175 -10.44 7.52 -3.86
C GLN A 175 -11.01 8.21 -2.62
N GLU A 176 -12.12 8.92 -2.79
CA GLU A 176 -12.97 9.31 -1.66
C GLU A 176 -13.82 8.09 -1.23
N LEU A 177 -13.60 7.62 -0.01
CA LEU A 177 -14.46 6.59 0.59
C LEU A 177 -15.74 7.19 1.17
N ILE A 178 -15.69 8.44 1.63
CA ILE A 178 -16.83 9.20 2.15
C ILE A 178 -17.06 10.37 1.19
N PRO A 179 -18.17 10.39 0.45
CA PRO A 179 -18.46 11.44 -0.52
C PRO A 179 -18.40 12.84 0.10
N GLY A 180 -17.67 13.73 -0.53
CA GLY A 180 -17.51 15.11 -0.09
C GLY A 180 -16.47 15.31 1.03
N TYR A 181 -15.74 14.28 1.44
CA TYR A 181 -14.71 14.39 2.46
C TYR A 181 -13.59 15.36 2.02
N TRP A 182 -13.15 15.27 0.78
CA TRP A 182 -12.10 16.14 0.21
C TRP A 182 -12.64 17.47 -0.33
N SER A 183 -13.87 17.52 -0.83
CA SER A 183 -14.66 18.62 -1.40
C SER A 183 -13.92 19.92 -1.76
N ASN A 184 -13.81 20.19 -3.07
CA ASN A 184 -13.32 21.46 -3.64
C ASN A 184 -11.96 21.96 -3.11
N ARG A 185 -11.11 21.04 -2.65
CA ARG A 185 -9.74 21.33 -2.22
C ARG A 185 -8.76 21.01 -3.34
N GLU A 186 -7.60 21.58 -3.21
CA GLU A 186 -6.43 21.29 -4.03
C GLU A 186 -5.23 21.13 -3.09
N GLY A 187 -4.33 20.20 -3.42
CA GLY A 187 -3.16 19.99 -2.58
C GLY A 187 -2.17 18.98 -3.16
N THR A 188 -1.02 18.91 -2.52
CA THR A 188 0.10 18.08 -2.93
C THR A 188 0.32 16.95 -1.92
N TYR A 189 0.31 15.73 -2.41
CA TYR A 189 0.62 14.53 -1.62
C TYR A 189 2.11 14.22 -1.67
N CYS A 190 2.66 13.95 -0.49
CA CYS A 190 3.98 13.34 -0.35
C CYS A 190 3.81 11.98 0.32
N PRO A 191 4.41 10.90 -0.20
CA PRO A 191 4.41 9.62 0.49
C PRO A 191 5.00 9.73 1.89
N PRO A 192 4.42 9.04 2.88
CA PRO A 192 4.97 9.05 4.25
C PRO A 192 6.42 8.56 4.28
N LYS A 193 7.27 9.20 5.09
CA LYS A 193 8.71 8.89 5.18
C LYS A 193 9.02 7.43 5.48
N GLY A 194 8.13 6.75 6.20
CA GLY A 194 8.28 5.33 6.49
C GLY A 194 8.39 4.41 5.25
N TYR A 195 7.98 4.87 4.08
CA TYR A 195 8.14 4.10 2.84
C TYR A 195 9.57 4.14 2.26
N PHE A 196 10.41 5.08 2.71
CA PHE A 196 11.78 5.28 2.20
C PHE A 196 12.86 4.70 3.12
N VAL A 197 12.48 3.99 4.17
CA VAL A 197 13.42 3.47 5.21
C VAL A 197 14.54 2.58 4.66
N ALA A 198 14.30 1.88 3.56
CA ALA A 198 15.32 1.05 2.92
C ALA A 198 16.38 1.89 2.18
N ASP A 199 15.95 2.99 1.57
CA ASP A 199 16.83 3.91 0.84
C ASP A 199 17.56 4.85 1.82
N GLU A 200 16.93 5.20 2.95
CA GLU A 200 17.51 6.02 4.02
C GLU A 200 18.55 5.24 4.84
N ASN A 201 18.40 3.92 4.99
CA ASN A 201 19.33 3.08 5.75
C ASN A 201 19.63 1.76 5.02
N PRO A 202 20.40 1.81 3.93
CA PRO A 202 20.70 0.63 3.10
C PRO A 202 21.47 -0.46 3.85
N GLU A 203 22.33 -0.12 4.81
CA GLU A 203 23.07 -1.11 5.61
C GLU A 203 22.13 -1.93 6.50
N ALA A 204 21.18 -1.28 7.15
CA ALA A 204 20.17 -1.98 7.96
C ALA A 204 19.25 -2.84 7.10
N PHE A 205 18.89 -2.34 5.92
CA PHE A 205 18.12 -3.13 4.94
C PHE A 205 18.90 -4.39 4.50
N GLU A 206 20.16 -4.27 4.11
CA GLU A 206 20.96 -5.43 3.67
C GLU A 206 21.17 -6.44 4.80
N ALA A 207 21.37 -5.99 6.04
CA ALA A 207 21.44 -6.86 7.20
C ALA A 207 20.13 -7.62 7.45
N TYR A 208 18.99 -6.96 7.27
CA TYR A 208 17.67 -7.57 7.38
C TYR A 208 17.41 -8.55 6.21
N GLU A 209 17.72 -8.17 4.97
CA GLU A 209 17.57 -9.01 3.78
C GLU A 209 18.41 -10.30 3.89
N ALA A 210 19.60 -10.23 4.52
CA ALA A 210 20.46 -11.39 4.76
C ALA A 210 19.83 -12.46 5.68
N THR A 211 18.75 -12.11 6.41
CA THR A 211 18.00 -13.09 7.23
C THR A 211 17.04 -13.97 6.41
N PHE A 212 16.89 -13.70 5.12
CA PHE A 212 16.06 -14.47 4.20
C PHE A 212 16.92 -15.37 3.30
N PRO A 213 16.33 -16.43 2.72
CA PRO A 213 17.04 -17.22 1.72
C PRO A 213 17.51 -16.35 0.55
N GLN A 214 18.74 -16.61 0.08
CA GLN A 214 19.28 -15.87 -1.05
C GLN A 214 18.45 -16.11 -2.31
N LYS A 215 18.19 -15.03 -3.06
CA LYS A 215 17.52 -15.04 -4.36
C LYS A 215 18.26 -14.15 -5.32
N GLU A 216 18.25 -14.50 -6.60
CA GLU A 216 18.87 -13.72 -7.65
C GLU A 216 18.13 -12.41 -7.89
N LYS A 217 18.84 -11.28 -7.83
CA LYS A 217 18.34 -9.95 -8.15
C LYS A 217 18.48 -9.74 -9.65
N LEU A 218 17.36 -9.70 -10.38
CA LEU A 218 17.34 -9.58 -11.85
C LEU A 218 16.94 -8.17 -12.27
N ARG A 219 17.62 -7.65 -13.27
CA ARG A 219 17.18 -6.46 -14.00
C ARG A 219 16.27 -6.89 -15.14
N LEU A 220 15.03 -6.44 -15.12
CA LEU A 220 14.01 -6.84 -16.07
C LEU A 220 13.37 -5.61 -16.72
N PRO A 221 12.94 -5.69 -17.99
CA PRO A 221 12.17 -4.62 -18.64
C PRO A 221 10.92 -4.26 -17.82
N GLY A 222 10.61 -2.97 -17.77
CA GLY A 222 9.45 -2.46 -17.02
C GLY A 222 9.69 -2.20 -15.53
N GLN A 223 10.90 -2.44 -15.01
CA GLN A 223 11.29 -1.98 -13.69
C GLN A 223 11.53 -0.48 -13.67
N LEU A 224 11.34 0.17 -12.51
CA LEU A 224 11.58 1.60 -12.33
C LEU A 224 13.05 1.96 -12.68
N GLY A 225 13.24 3.00 -13.48
CA GLY A 225 14.56 3.42 -13.93
C GLY A 225 15.16 2.55 -15.03
N TYR A 226 14.37 1.68 -15.66
CA TYR A 226 14.75 0.91 -16.84
C TYR A 226 14.00 1.47 -18.05
N GLU A 227 14.63 2.37 -18.78
CA GLU A 227 14.25 2.70 -20.15
C GLU A 227 14.91 1.67 -21.07
N GLU A 228 14.18 1.13 -22.05
CA GLU A 228 14.70 0.26 -23.09
C GLU A 228 15.69 1.00 -24.01
#